data_788dcb349e786ff350a275b8e89830c0
#
_entry.id   788dcb349e786ff350a275b8e89830c0
#
_cell.length_a   1.000
_cell.length_b   1.000
_cell.length_c   1.000
_cell.angle_alpha   90.00
_cell.angle_beta   90.00
_cell.angle_gamma   90.00
#
_symmetry.space_group_name_H-M   'P 1'
#
loop_
_entity.id
_entity.type
_entity.pdbx_description
1 polymer ?
#
loop_
_entity_poly.entity_id
_entity_poly.type
_entity_poly.pdbx_seq_one_letter_code
_entity_poly.pdbx_strand_id
1 'polypeptide(L)'
;MKNFKETYEKFKKNQTDATVAAKANLYKATLSRIKKETSPPNRNYLWALAMALELSVDETEELFAACGLCMDSQYHLTDLEKERENIIKECIANGKYNLLELNIRLYEEGYRLLGNKGTN
;
A
#
# COMPACT_ATOMS: atom_id res chain seq x y z
N MET A 1 20.15 8.60 2.40
CA MET A 1 19.05 7.87 1.74
C MET A 1 17.84 7.83 2.65
N LYS A 2 16.66 8.20 2.15
CA LYS A 2 15.45 8.20 2.96
C LYS A 2 15.00 6.77 3.22
N ASN A 3 14.63 6.49 4.46
CA ASN A 3 14.06 5.20 4.83
C ASN A 3 12.52 5.28 4.80
N PHE A 4 11.86 4.18 5.07
CA PHE A 4 10.40 4.13 5.05
C PHE A 4 9.79 5.17 5.99
N LYS A 5 10.27 5.26 7.22
CA LYS A 5 9.70 6.17 8.22
C LYS A 5 9.71 7.62 7.76
N GLU A 6 10.85 8.08 7.23
CA GLU A 6 10.98 9.45 6.74
C GLU A 6 10.03 9.72 5.58
N THR A 7 9.96 8.79 4.63
CA THR A 7 9.10 8.93 3.46
C THR A 7 7.63 8.89 3.86
N TYR A 8 7.27 7.97 4.74
CA TYR A 8 5.91 7.86 5.26
C TYR A 8 5.49 9.15 5.98
N GLU A 9 6.34 9.67 6.87
CA GLU A 9 6.02 10.89 7.60
C GLU A 9 5.81 12.09 6.65
N LYS A 10 6.61 12.15 5.60
CA LYS A 10 6.45 13.20 4.59
C LYS A 10 5.08 13.12 3.92
N PHE A 11 4.65 11.93 3.53
CA PHE A 11 3.38 11.76 2.81
C PHE A 11 2.16 11.77 3.74
N LYS A 12 2.35 11.42 5.00
CA LYS A 12 1.25 11.42 5.97
C LYS A 12 0.71 12.82 6.24
N LYS A 13 1.58 13.81 6.21
CA LYS A 13 1.23 15.20 6.50
C LYS A 13 0.60 15.33 7.88
N ASN A 14 -0.61 15.86 7.97
CA ASN A 14 -1.29 16.13 9.24
C ASN A 14 -2.16 14.98 9.74
N GLN A 15 -2.20 13.86 9.02
CA GLN A 15 -3.00 12.72 9.43
C GLN A 15 -2.35 11.96 10.58
N THR A 16 -3.18 11.36 11.44
CA THR A 16 -2.66 10.49 12.50
C THR A 16 -2.39 9.10 11.94
N ASP A 17 -1.49 8.36 12.60
CA ASP A 17 -1.22 6.97 12.21
C ASP A 17 -2.48 6.11 12.30
N ALA A 18 -3.33 6.37 13.30
CA ALA A 18 -4.58 5.62 13.43
C ALA A 18 -5.50 5.84 12.22
N THR A 19 -5.60 7.08 11.74
CA THR A 19 -6.41 7.40 10.57
C THR A 19 -5.85 6.73 9.32
N VAL A 20 -4.53 6.80 9.12
CA VAL A 20 -3.88 6.17 7.96
C VAL A 20 -4.07 4.65 8.01
N ALA A 21 -3.85 4.03 9.17
CA ALA A 21 -4.02 2.58 9.30
C ALA A 21 -5.46 2.16 8.97
N ALA A 22 -6.45 2.90 9.45
CA ALA A 22 -7.85 2.60 9.14
C ALA A 22 -8.12 2.68 7.64
N LYS A 23 -7.64 3.73 6.98
CA LYS A 23 -7.81 3.91 5.53
C LYS A 23 -7.08 2.84 4.72
N ALA A 24 -5.97 2.33 5.24
CA ALA A 24 -5.16 1.31 4.59
C ALA A 24 -5.63 -0.11 4.89
N ASN A 25 -6.69 -0.27 5.67
CA ASN A 25 -7.16 -1.58 6.13
C ASN A 25 -6.07 -2.35 6.86
N LEU A 26 -5.28 -1.63 7.66
CA LEU A 26 -4.20 -2.20 8.47
C LEU A 26 -4.52 -2.07 9.95
N TYR A 27 -4.03 -3.04 10.73
CA TYR A 27 -4.02 -2.85 12.18
C TYR A 27 -3.02 -1.76 12.55
N LYS A 28 -3.36 -0.95 13.53
CA LYS A 28 -2.46 0.09 14.00
C LYS A 28 -1.12 -0.49 14.45
N ALA A 29 -1.16 -1.67 15.07
CA ALA A 29 0.04 -2.36 15.50
C ALA A 29 0.94 -2.74 14.32
N THR A 30 0.36 -3.10 13.18
CA THR A 30 1.11 -3.44 11.97
C THR A 30 1.87 -2.21 11.49
N LEU A 31 1.21 -1.07 11.39
CA LEU A 31 1.85 0.17 10.95
C LEU A 31 2.97 0.58 11.93
N SER A 32 2.71 0.45 13.22
CA SER A 32 3.71 0.75 14.24
C SER A 32 4.97 -0.11 14.08
N ARG A 33 4.80 -1.42 13.84
CA ARG A 33 5.93 -2.32 13.64
C ARG A 33 6.73 -1.97 12.39
N ILE A 34 6.05 -1.62 11.30
CA ILE A 34 6.72 -1.21 10.06
C ILE A 34 7.54 0.06 10.31
N LYS A 35 6.97 1.04 11.00
CA LYS A 35 7.66 2.29 11.32
C LYS A 35 8.90 2.07 12.18
N LYS A 36 8.84 1.11 13.09
CA LYS A 36 9.96 0.78 13.99
C LYS A 36 10.96 -0.17 13.35
N GLU A 37 10.71 -0.57 12.11
CA GLU A 37 11.56 -1.50 11.37
C GLU A 37 11.70 -2.87 12.04
N THR A 38 10.73 -3.24 12.89
CA THR A 38 10.70 -4.58 13.50
C THR A 38 10.00 -5.59 12.62
N SER A 39 9.37 -5.12 11.54
CA SER A 39 8.69 -5.97 10.58
C SER A 39 8.88 -5.31 9.20
N PRO A 40 9.56 -5.97 8.25
CA PRO A 40 9.76 -5.35 6.94
C PRO A 40 8.42 -5.15 6.24
N PRO A 41 8.22 -4.00 5.59
CA PRO A 41 7.01 -3.78 4.82
C PRO A 41 7.01 -4.67 3.59
N ASN A 42 5.85 -5.24 3.26
CA ASN A 42 5.70 -6.01 2.04
C ASN A 42 4.92 -5.18 1.01
N ARG A 43 4.89 -5.69 -0.21
CA ARG A 43 4.21 -4.97 -1.30
C ARG A 43 2.75 -4.70 -0.98
N ASN A 44 2.05 -5.68 -0.39
CA ASN A 44 0.64 -5.52 -0.05
C ASN A 44 0.42 -4.32 0.89
N TYR A 45 1.27 -4.17 1.90
CA TYR A 45 1.15 -3.05 2.82
C TYR A 45 1.50 -1.72 2.15
N LEU A 46 2.51 -1.72 1.27
CA LEU A 46 2.90 -0.49 0.57
C LEU A 46 1.81 -0.01 -0.38
N TRP A 47 1.16 -0.92 -1.12
CA TRP A 47 0.03 -0.55 -1.95
C TRP A 47 -1.13 -0.02 -1.12
N ALA A 48 -1.42 -0.65 0.03
CA ALA A 48 -2.48 -0.20 0.91
C ALA A 48 -2.21 1.21 1.44
N LEU A 49 -0.96 1.48 1.82
CA LEU A 49 -0.56 2.81 2.30
C LEU A 49 -0.61 3.85 1.18
N ALA A 50 -0.22 3.47 -0.03
CA ALA A 50 -0.31 4.38 -1.18
C ALA A 50 -1.76 4.81 -1.42
N MET A 51 -2.71 3.88 -1.30
CA MET A 51 -4.12 4.20 -1.41
C MET A 51 -4.58 5.11 -0.27
N ALA A 52 -4.22 4.77 0.96
CA ALA A 52 -4.64 5.53 2.13
C ALA A 52 -4.10 6.96 2.12
N LEU A 53 -2.88 7.14 1.64
CA LEU A 53 -2.21 8.43 1.60
C LEU A 53 -2.51 9.19 0.31
N GLU A 54 -3.28 8.60 -0.60
CA GLU A 54 -3.66 9.19 -1.89
C GLU A 54 -2.44 9.63 -2.69
N LEU A 55 -1.47 8.72 -2.82
CA LEU A 55 -0.22 9.01 -3.52
C LEU A 55 -0.39 8.91 -5.04
N SER A 56 0.33 9.75 -5.76
CA SER A 56 0.47 9.62 -7.20
C SER A 56 1.32 8.38 -7.52
N VAL A 57 1.41 8.02 -8.81
CA VAL A 57 2.28 6.92 -9.24
C VAL A 57 3.73 7.20 -8.84
N ASP A 58 4.22 8.42 -9.09
CA ASP A 58 5.60 8.79 -8.74
C ASP A 58 5.86 8.73 -7.24
N GLU A 59 4.91 9.21 -6.45
CA GLU A 59 5.04 9.14 -4.99
C GLU A 59 5.00 7.71 -4.49
N THR A 60 4.20 6.87 -5.12
CA THR A 60 4.15 5.44 -4.79
C THR A 60 5.48 4.77 -5.10
N GLU A 61 6.09 5.10 -6.24
CA GLU A 61 7.44 4.60 -6.56
C GLU A 61 8.45 5.01 -5.50
N GLU A 62 8.37 6.26 -5.04
CA GLU A 62 9.26 6.75 -3.98
C GLU A 62 9.07 5.94 -2.69
N LEU A 63 7.83 5.64 -2.32
CA LEU A 63 7.55 4.86 -1.12
C LEU A 63 8.13 3.44 -1.24
N PHE A 64 7.95 2.79 -2.39
CA PHE A 64 8.51 1.46 -2.63
C PHE A 64 10.04 1.51 -2.57
N ALA A 65 10.65 2.49 -3.23
CA ALA A 65 12.10 2.64 -3.25
C ALA A 65 12.69 2.83 -1.86
N ALA A 66 11.98 3.52 -0.98
CA ALA A 66 12.41 3.71 0.40
C ALA A 66 12.52 2.39 1.17
N CYS A 67 11.84 1.36 0.70
CA CYS A 67 11.88 0.01 1.28
C CYS A 67 12.78 -0.93 0.48
N GLY A 68 13.52 -0.41 -0.48
CA GLY A 68 14.39 -1.23 -1.32
C GLY A 68 13.64 -2.06 -2.35
N LEU A 69 12.40 -1.69 -2.65
CA LEU A 69 11.55 -2.41 -3.61
C LEU A 69 11.30 -1.58 -4.85
N CYS A 70 11.07 -2.24 -5.96
CA CYS A 70 10.68 -1.58 -7.21
C CYS A 70 9.19 -1.81 -7.43
N MET A 71 8.44 -0.72 -7.61
CA MET A 71 6.99 -0.80 -7.80
C MET A 71 6.64 -1.65 -9.02
N ASP A 72 7.39 -1.52 -10.10
CA ASP A 72 7.13 -2.24 -11.35
C ASP A 72 7.94 -3.54 -11.50
N SER A 73 8.61 -4.00 -10.44
CA SER A 73 9.38 -5.23 -10.51
C SER A 73 8.46 -6.43 -10.75
N GLN A 74 8.79 -7.22 -11.75
CA GLN A 74 8.00 -8.39 -12.09
C GLN A 74 8.74 -9.70 -11.86
N TYR A 75 9.95 -9.63 -11.33
CA TYR A 75 10.83 -10.80 -11.23
C TYR A 75 10.31 -11.90 -10.32
N HIS A 76 9.62 -11.56 -9.26
CA HIS A 76 9.18 -12.54 -8.28
C HIS A 76 7.66 -12.61 -8.16
N LEU A 77 6.95 -12.03 -9.13
CA LEU A 77 5.49 -12.06 -9.11
C LEU A 77 4.95 -13.12 -10.06
N THR A 78 3.94 -13.83 -9.61
CA THR A 78 3.18 -14.74 -10.48
C THR A 78 2.33 -13.88 -11.43
N ASP A 79 1.79 -14.50 -12.49
CA ASP A 79 0.92 -13.79 -13.41
C ASP A 79 -0.32 -13.22 -12.71
N LEU A 80 -0.89 -13.97 -11.77
CA LEU A 80 -2.03 -13.49 -10.97
C LEU A 80 -1.67 -12.28 -10.13
N GLU A 81 -0.49 -12.28 -9.53
CA GLU A 81 -0.03 -11.15 -8.73
C GLU A 81 0.21 -9.92 -9.59
N LYS A 82 0.74 -10.10 -10.80
CA LYS A 82 0.93 -9.00 -11.75
C LYS A 82 -0.40 -8.39 -12.16
N GLU A 83 -1.39 -9.22 -12.46
CA GLU A 83 -2.73 -8.75 -12.83
C GLU A 83 -3.37 -7.99 -11.66
N ARG A 84 -3.23 -8.51 -10.45
CA ARG A 84 -3.73 -7.85 -9.25
C ARG A 84 -3.08 -6.48 -9.07
N GLU A 85 -1.77 -6.40 -9.18
CA GLU A 85 -1.07 -5.14 -8.99
C GLU A 85 -1.37 -4.13 -10.09
N ASN A 86 -1.63 -4.59 -11.31
CA ASN A 86 -2.06 -3.71 -12.39
C ASN A 86 -3.40 -3.04 -12.08
N ILE A 87 -4.32 -3.77 -11.48
CA ILE A 87 -5.61 -3.21 -11.05
C ILE A 87 -5.40 -2.11 -10.01
N ILE A 88 -4.55 -2.38 -9.03
CA ILE A 88 -4.24 -1.41 -7.97
C ILE A 88 -3.59 -0.16 -8.56
N LYS A 89 -2.60 -0.36 -9.41
CA LYS A 89 -1.86 0.73 -10.05
C LYS A 89 -2.78 1.59 -10.92
N GLU A 90 -3.72 0.97 -11.61
CA GLU A 90 -4.70 1.69 -12.41
C GLU A 90 -5.57 2.60 -11.55
N CYS A 91 -6.01 2.11 -10.38
CA CYS A 91 -6.78 2.93 -9.45
C CYS A 91 -5.98 4.15 -9.01
N ILE A 92 -4.71 3.96 -8.66
CA ILE A 92 -3.82 5.05 -8.26
C ILE A 92 -3.64 6.04 -9.41
N ALA A 93 -3.37 5.54 -10.62
CA ALA A 93 -3.15 6.38 -11.79
C ALA A 93 -4.38 7.23 -12.13
N ASN A 94 -5.57 6.73 -11.82
CA ASN A 94 -6.83 7.43 -12.10
C ASN A 94 -7.36 8.21 -10.89
N GLY A 95 -6.58 8.30 -9.81
CA GLY A 95 -6.98 9.06 -8.62
C GLY A 95 -8.14 8.45 -7.86
N LYS A 96 -8.35 7.15 -7.97
CA LYS A 96 -9.43 6.44 -7.31
C LYS A 96 -8.91 5.76 -6.06
N TYR A 97 -9.02 6.45 -4.93
CA TYR A 97 -8.39 6.02 -3.68
C TYR A 97 -9.34 5.38 -2.66
N ASN A 98 -10.48 4.90 -3.10
CA ASN A 98 -11.42 4.21 -2.20
C ASN A 98 -10.99 2.75 -2.05
N LEU A 99 -10.29 2.45 -0.95
CA LEU A 99 -9.77 1.10 -0.70
C LEU A 99 -10.88 0.07 -0.55
N LEU A 100 -12.00 0.45 0.04
CA LEU A 100 -13.13 -0.48 0.19
C LEU A 100 -13.65 -0.93 -1.17
N GLU A 101 -13.86 0.01 -2.09
CA GLU A 101 -14.30 -0.33 -3.45
C GLU A 101 -13.28 -1.20 -4.18
N LEU A 102 -12.00 -0.86 -4.05
CA LEU A 102 -10.94 -1.66 -4.66
C LEU A 102 -10.93 -3.08 -4.10
N ASN A 103 -11.06 -3.24 -2.79
CA ASN A 103 -11.08 -4.55 -2.18
C ASN A 103 -12.32 -5.38 -2.58
N ILE A 104 -13.46 -4.73 -2.78
CA ILE A 104 -14.64 -5.42 -3.31
C ILE A 104 -14.34 -5.96 -4.70
N ARG A 105 -13.74 -5.14 -5.57
CA ARG A 105 -13.36 -5.58 -6.91
C ARG A 105 -12.35 -6.73 -6.86
N LEU A 106 -11.32 -6.61 -6.03
CA LEU A 106 -10.31 -7.67 -5.89
C LEU A 106 -10.94 -8.97 -5.43
N TYR A 107 -11.85 -8.90 -4.46
CA TYR A 107 -12.57 -10.07 -3.98
C TYR A 107 -13.41 -10.73 -5.09
N GLU A 108 -14.16 -9.93 -5.83
CA GLU A 108 -15.02 -10.44 -6.91
C GLU A 108 -14.19 -11.11 -8.02
N GLU A 109 -12.99 -10.63 -8.27
CA GLU A 109 -12.12 -11.20 -9.29
C GLU A 109 -11.20 -12.29 -8.76
N GLY A 110 -11.33 -12.66 -7.48
CA GLY A 110 -10.59 -13.77 -6.89
C GLY A 110 -9.18 -13.42 -6.44
N TYR A 111 -8.87 -12.15 -6.30
CA TYR A 111 -7.55 -11.71 -5.83
C TYR A 111 -7.53 -11.44 -4.35
N ARG A 112 -6.34 -11.52 -3.76
CA ARG A 112 -6.13 -11.19 -2.36
C ARG A 112 -6.39 -9.70 -2.12
N LEU A 113 -7.02 -9.39 -0.98
CA LEU A 113 -7.34 -8.02 -0.61
C LEU A 113 -6.10 -7.25 -0.15
N LEU A 114 -6.18 -5.92 -0.22
CA LEU A 114 -5.15 -5.05 0.36
C LEU A 114 -5.36 -4.91 1.86
N GLY A 115 -4.23 -4.79 2.59
CA GLY A 115 -4.25 -4.65 4.02
C GLY A 115 -4.23 -6.00 4.72
N ASN A 116 -4.41 -5.99 6.06
CA ASN A 116 -4.36 -7.22 6.84
C ASN A 116 -5.52 -7.39 7.82
N LYS A 117 -6.52 -6.49 7.78
CA LYS A 117 -7.68 -6.63 8.69
C LYS A 117 -8.74 -7.60 8.18
N GLY A 118 -8.69 -7.95 6.91
CA GLY A 118 -9.76 -8.73 6.30
C GLY A 118 -11.00 -7.89 6.05
N THR A 119 -12.06 -8.54 5.55
CA THR A 119 -13.32 -7.89 5.22
C THR A 119 -14.46 -8.56 5.96
N ASN A 120 -14.39 -8.55 7.24
CA ASN A 120 -15.52 -9.07 8.02
C ASN A 120 -16.65 -8.06 8.06
#